data_106a14c059aaf1579e0c4f22bf765b34
#
_entry.id   106a14c059aaf1579e0c4f22bf765b34
#
_cell.length_a   1.000
_cell.length_b   1.000
_cell.length_c   1.000
_cell.angle_alpha   90.00
_cell.angle_beta   90.00
_cell.angle_gamma   90.00
#
_symmetry.space_group_name_H-M   'P 1'
#
loop_
_entity.id
_entity.type
_entity.pdbx_description
1 polymer ?
#
loop_
_entity_poly.entity_id
_entity_poly.type
_entity_poly.pdbx_seq_one_letter_code
_entity_poly.pdbx_strand_id
1 'polypeptide(L)'
;VPDSFKGTLSAIEVCNIMKSSIKNLYKDANIISVPVADGGEGTVDAFLYALGGEKKSVWVSDAFNEQKILAHYAMLKDDIAVIEMAACAGLPLVKNRLEPDKTTTFGVGELIIDAINSGAKKIILGLGGSATNDGGCGMAAALGVKFKDEQDQEFIPTGGTLSQIYKIDMNNIYSKIKDIEFISMCDVDNPLCGRLGASAVFAPQKGADEDMVKSLDEGLAHLAKVIKRDLHIEVKDIKGAGAAGGLGAGSIAFLQSKLTKGIDVILDTINFDELVSKADIVFTGEGKFDSQSLHGKVVMGVANRSQKYKTPVIVVTGAIGENIQEAYNKGITAIFSINKEPMEFSKSALKSKENMILTMENILRLLKI
;
A
#
# COMPACT_ATOMS: atom_id res chain seq x y z
N VAL A 1 12.83 -10.39 -5.04
CA VAL A 1 11.93 -9.26 -4.75
C VAL A 1 10.57 -9.53 -5.39
N PRO A 2 9.79 -10.52 -4.93
CA PRO A 2 8.49 -10.87 -5.49
C PRO A 2 7.34 -10.17 -4.77
N ASP A 3 6.22 -10.00 -5.49
CA ASP A 3 4.89 -9.74 -4.93
C ASP A 3 4.19 -11.05 -4.55
N SER A 4 3.05 -10.94 -3.92
CA SER A 4 2.16 -12.04 -3.63
C SER A 4 1.55 -12.65 -4.91
N PHE A 5 1.30 -13.94 -4.88
CA PHE A 5 0.48 -14.61 -5.89
C PHE A 5 -0.95 -14.63 -5.36
N LYS A 6 -1.69 -13.56 -5.62
CA LYS A 6 -3.02 -13.30 -5.04
C LYS A 6 -3.91 -14.55 -5.06
N GLY A 7 -4.44 -14.89 -3.89
CA GLY A 7 -5.28 -16.07 -3.69
C GLY A 7 -4.53 -17.41 -3.56
N THR A 8 -3.18 -17.42 -3.57
CA THR A 8 -2.40 -18.66 -3.46
C THR A 8 -1.20 -18.58 -2.51
N LEU A 9 -0.24 -17.68 -2.73
CA LEU A 9 0.98 -17.54 -1.94
C LEU A 9 1.20 -16.08 -1.55
N SER A 10 1.48 -15.82 -0.28
CA SER A 10 1.95 -14.51 0.17
C SER A 10 3.34 -14.19 -0.38
N ALA A 11 3.72 -12.92 -0.44
CA ALA A 11 5.04 -12.49 -0.88
C ALA A 11 6.17 -13.11 -0.03
N ILE A 12 5.94 -13.28 1.28
CA ILE A 12 6.88 -13.94 2.20
C ILE A 12 7.02 -15.43 1.86
N GLU A 13 5.93 -16.13 1.56
CA GLU A 13 5.99 -17.55 1.14
C GLU A 13 6.75 -17.69 -0.17
N VAL A 14 6.49 -16.81 -1.16
CA VAL A 14 7.23 -16.78 -2.44
C VAL A 14 8.73 -16.58 -2.18
N CYS A 15 9.10 -15.60 -1.36
CA CYS A 15 10.50 -15.38 -0.95
C CYS A 15 11.13 -16.61 -0.32
N ASN A 16 10.43 -17.29 0.59
CA ASN A 16 10.93 -18.47 1.28
C ASN A 16 11.12 -19.66 0.31
N ILE A 17 10.20 -19.86 -0.63
CA ILE A 17 10.32 -20.90 -1.66
C ILE A 17 11.53 -20.62 -2.55
N MET A 18 11.66 -19.39 -3.09
CA MET A 18 12.79 -19.00 -3.92
C MET A 18 14.12 -19.18 -3.18
N LYS A 19 14.21 -18.67 -1.94
CA LYS A 19 15.40 -18.80 -1.09
C LYS A 19 15.80 -20.25 -0.85
N SER A 20 14.84 -21.11 -0.50
CA SER A 20 15.08 -22.53 -0.23
C SER A 20 15.55 -23.26 -1.50
N SER A 21 14.90 -23.02 -2.65
CA SER A 21 15.27 -23.59 -3.94
C SER A 21 16.69 -23.20 -4.35
N ILE A 22 17.06 -21.93 -4.17
CA ILE A 22 18.42 -21.43 -4.47
C ILE A 22 19.43 -22.13 -3.55
N LYS A 23 19.19 -22.17 -2.22
CA LYS A 23 20.12 -22.77 -1.27
C LYS A 23 20.33 -24.27 -1.48
N ASN A 24 19.33 -24.98 -1.98
CA ASN A 24 19.44 -26.40 -2.29
C ASN A 24 20.46 -26.70 -3.42
N LEU A 25 20.54 -25.81 -4.42
CA LEU A 25 21.41 -26.01 -5.60
C LEU A 25 22.70 -25.19 -5.52
N TYR A 26 22.67 -24.02 -4.87
CA TYR A 26 23.79 -23.11 -4.67
C TYR A 26 23.99 -22.85 -3.18
N LYS A 27 24.68 -23.74 -2.51
CA LYS A 27 24.83 -23.71 -1.04
C LYS A 27 25.48 -22.44 -0.50
N ASP A 28 26.43 -21.88 -1.26
CA ASP A 28 27.21 -20.71 -0.87
C ASP A 28 26.59 -19.39 -1.33
N ALA A 29 25.43 -19.41 -2.04
CA ALA A 29 24.79 -18.22 -2.51
C ALA A 29 24.43 -17.26 -1.36
N ASN A 30 24.79 -16.00 -1.49
CA ASN A 30 24.27 -14.94 -0.63
C ASN A 30 22.88 -14.51 -1.15
N ILE A 31 21.85 -14.61 -0.33
CA ILE A 31 20.46 -14.38 -0.74
C ILE A 31 19.84 -13.28 0.10
N ILE A 32 19.43 -12.22 -0.56
CA ILE A 32 18.66 -11.13 0.05
C ILE A 32 17.21 -11.29 -0.41
N SER A 33 16.29 -11.49 0.53
CA SER A 33 14.87 -11.71 0.26
C SER A 33 14.07 -10.48 0.69
N VAL A 34 13.34 -9.90 -0.26
CA VAL A 34 12.54 -8.70 -0.04
C VAL A 34 11.12 -8.98 -0.55
N PRO A 35 10.19 -9.42 0.31
CA PRO A 35 8.78 -9.48 -0.07
C PRO A 35 8.26 -8.08 -0.31
N VAL A 36 7.42 -7.92 -1.33
CA VAL A 36 6.80 -6.64 -1.68
C VAL A 36 5.33 -6.66 -1.31
N ALA A 37 4.81 -5.51 -0.91
CA ALA A 37 3.40 -5.27 -0.68
C ALA A 37 2.98 -3.91 -1.25
N ASP A 38 1.71 -3.77 -1.61
CA ASP A 38 1.15 -2.61 -2.30
C ASP A 38 0.62 -1.50 -1.37
N GLY A 39 1.06 -1.50 -0.10
CA GLY A 39 0.57 -0.56 0.92
C GLY A 39 -0.73 -1.02 1.61
N GLY A 40 -1.24 -2.21 1.27
CA GLY A 40 -2.35 -2.86 1.94
C GLY A 40 -1.91 -3.83 3.03
N GLU A 41 -2.79 -4.80 3.34
CA GLU A 41 -2.53 -5.86 4.32
C GLU A 41 -1.26 -6.64 3.99
N GLY A 42 -0.40 -6.82 5.02
CA GLY A 42 0.88 -7.52 4.90
C GLY A 42 2.08 -6.62 4.62
N THR A 43 1.89 -5.32 4.44
CA THR A 43 2.97 -4.35 4.24
C THR A 43 3.89 -4.29 5.47
N VAL A 44 3.34 -4.21 6.67
CA VAL A 44 4.09 -4.23 7.94
C VAL A 44 4.97 -5.47 8.04
N ASP A 45 4.39 -6.64 7.78
CA ASP A 45 5.13 -7.92 7.86
C ASP A 45 6.20 -8.03 6.77
N ALA A 46 5.96 -7.48 5.58
CA ALA A 46 6.93 -7.44 4.49
C ALA A 46 8.16 -6.59 4.85
N PHE A 47 7.95 -5.40 5.41
CA PHE A 47 9.06 -4.55 5.86
C PHE A 47 9.84 -5.17 7.02
N LEU A 48 9.15 -5.76 8.01
CA LEU A 48 9.80 -6.46 9.12
C LEU A 48 10.62 -7.65 8.65
N TYR A 49 10.11 -8.41 7.66
CA TYR A 49 10.84 -9.53 7.08
C TYR A 49 12.12 -9.08 6.36
N ALA A 50 12.03 -7.99 5.60
CA ALA A 50 13.14 -7.49 4.78
C ALA A 50 14.24 -6.79 5.62
N LEU A 51 13.85 -5.98 6.60
CA LEU A 51 14.72 -5.05 7.30
C LEU A 51 14.90 -5.37 8.80
N GLY A 52 14.07 -6.27 9.32
CA GLY A 52 13.96 -6.46 10.76
C GLY A 52 13.30 -5.27 11.45
N GLY A 53 13.33 -5.27 12.76
CA GLY A 53 12.67 -4.25 13.56
C GLY A 53 11.76 -4.86 14.60
N GLU A 54 10.84 -4.08 15.14
CA GLU A 54 9.89 -4.49 16.17
C GLU A 54 8.46 -4.27 15.71
N LYS A 55 7.58 -5.24 15.90
CA LYS A 55 6.15 -5.12 15.70
C LYS A 55 5.52 -4.54 16.97
N LYS A 56 5.08 -3.29 16.88
CA LYS A 56 4.40 -2.59 17.98
C LYS A 56 2.90 -2.88 17.93
N SER A 57 2.29 -2.92 19.11
CA SER A 57 0.85 -3.15 19.28
C SER A 57 0.26 -2.04 20.13
N VAL A 58 -0.85 -1.46 19.68
CA VAL A 58 -1.51 -0.35 20.38
C VAL A 58 -3.03 -0.44 20.26
N TRP A 59 -3.75 -0.05 21.31
CA TRP A 59 -5.21 0.04 21.30
C TRP A 59 -5.64 1.35 20.65
N VAL A 60 -6.31 1.27 19.51
CA VAL A 60 -6.81 2.41 18.74
C VAL A 60 -8.29 2.26 18.44
N SER A 61 -8.94 3.35 18.06
CA SER A 61 -10.33 3.33 17.61
C SER A 61 -10.50 2.49 16.35
N ASP A 62 -11.58 1.75 16.29
CA ASP A 62 -12.01 1.04 15.08
C ASP A 62 -12.50 2.01 13.99
N ALA A 63 -12.88 1.45 12.83
CA ALA A 63 -13.34 2.24 11.70
C ALA A 63 -14.62 3.06 11.95
N PHE A 64 -15.38 2.75 12.99
CA PHE A 64 -16.59 3.50 13.38
C PHE A 64 -16.35 4.45 14.55
N ASN A 65 -15.15 4.42 15.15
CA ASN A 65 -14.81 5.14 16.39
C ASN A 65 -15.76 4.80 17.56
N GLU A 66 -16.25 3.56 17.58
CA GLU A 66 -17.20 3.06 18.60
C GLU A 66 -16.50 2.22 19.68
N GLN A 67 -15.40 1.55 19.34
CA GLN A 67 -14.66 0.69 20.25
C GLN A 67 -13.15 0.76 20.01
N LYS A 68 -12.37 0.30 20.98
CA LYS A 68 -10.93 0.14 20.80
C LYS A 68 -10.61 -1.27 20.32
N ILE A 69 -9.72 -1.34 19.32
CA ILE A 69 -9.16 -2.58 18.79
C ILE A 69 -7.65 -2.58 18.92
N LEU A 70 -7.04 -3.76 18.98
CA LEU A 70 -5.59 -3.89 18.98
C LEU A 70 -5.08 -3.86 17.55
N ALA A 71 -4.41 -2.79 17.16
CA ALA A 71 -3.77 -2.64 15.88
C ALA A 71 -2.24 -2.73 15.99
N HIS A 72 -1.57 -2.94 14.85
CA HIS A 72 -0.14 -3.14 14.80
C HIS A 72 0.51 -2.24 13.76
N TYR A 73 1.76 -1.86 14.02
CA TYR A 73 2.65 -1.20 13.07
C TYR A 73 4.10 -1.69 13.26
N ALA A 74 4.98 -1.44 12.30
CA ALA A 74 6.39 -1.76 12.43
C ALA A 74 7.19 -0.53 12.86
N MET A 75 8.12 -0.70 13.82
CA MET A 75 9.26 0.19 14.04
C MET A 75 10.50 -0.48 13.47
N LEU A 76 11.01 0.07 12.39
CA LEU A 76 12.24 -0.37 11.73
C LEU A 76 13.44 0.34 12.36
N LYS A 77 14.64 -0.01 11.91
CA LYS A 77 15.85 0.75 12.19
C LYS A 77 15.74 2.16 11.59
N ASP A 78 16.64 3.06 12.02
CA ASP A 78 16.70 4.45 11.55
C ASP A 78 15.43 5.27 11.83
N ASP A 79 14.70 4.92 12.90
CA ASP A 79 13.51 5.62 13.38
C ASP A 79 12.39 5.69 12.34
N ILE A 80 12.22 4.64 11.52
CA ILE A 80 11.18 4.53 10.50
C ILE A 80 10.00 3.72 11.05
N ALA A 81 8.80 4.28 11.03
CA ALA A 81 7.58 3.54 11.29
C ALA A 81 6.86 3.19 9.98
N VAL A 82 6.30 1.96 9.90
CA VAL A 82 5.44 1.53 8.79
C VAL A 82 4.07 1.23 9.35
N ILE A 83 3.07 1.95 8.87
CA ILE A 83 1.67 1.87 9.33
C ILE A 83 0.79 1.48 8.16
N GLU A 84 -0.04 0.45 8.34
CA GLU A 84 -1.15 0.13 7.43
C GLU A 84 -2.41 0.82 7.93
N MET A 85 -3.06 1.66 7.11
CA MET A 85 -4.34 2.23 7.51
C MET A 85 -5.40 1.14 7.73
N ALA A 86 -5.28 0.03 7.02
CA ALA A 86 -6.15 -1.13 7.12
C ALA A 86 -6.07 -1.86 8.47
N ALA A 87 -5.03 -1.63 9.26
CA ALA A 87 -4.88 -2.23 10.59
C ALA A 87 -5.99 -1.80 11.58
N CYS A 88 -6.62 -0.65 11.36
CA CYS A 88 -7.73 -0.15 12.20
C CYS A 88 -8.95 0.30 11.39
N ALA A 89 -8.78 0.65 10.11
CA ALA A 89 -9.84 1.15 9.24
C ALA A 89 -9.95 0.36 7.92
N GLY A 90 -9.61 -0.93 7.97
CA GLY A 90 -9.60 -1.84 6.83
C GLY A 90 -10.94 -2.49 6.54
N LEU A 91 -11.19 -2.78 5.26
CA LEU A 91 -12.42 -3.43 4.79
C LEU A 91 -12.68 -4.81 5.46
N PRO A 92 -11.67 -5.67 5.72
CA PRO A 92 -11.89 -6.93 6.44
C PRO A 92 -12.45 -6.76 7.85
N LEU A 93 -12.18 -5.65 8.53
CA LEU A 93 -12.65 -5.38 9.89
C LEU A 93 -14.13 -5.00 9.94
N VAL A 94 -14.69 -4.49 8.83
CA VAL A 94 -16.06 -4.00 8.73
C VAL A 94 -16.96 -4.84 7.83
N LYS A 95 -16.50 -6.01 7.37
CA LYS A 95 -17.21 -6.85 6.38
C LYS A 95 -18.67 -7.20 6.76
N ASN A 96 -19.01 -7.14 8.03
CA ASN A 96 -20.38 -7.37 8.53
C ASN A 96 -21.22 -6.07 8.60
N ARG A 97 -20.59 -4.90 8.37
CA ARG A 97 -21.24 -3.58 8.45
C ARG A 97 -20.56 -2.65 7.45
N LEU A 98 -20.99 -2.74 6.18
CA LEU A 98 -20.44 -1.97 5.07
C LEU A 98 -21.16 -0.61 4.97
N GLU A 99 -20.72 0.38 5.71
CA GLU A 99 -21.30 1.72 5.82
C GLU A 99 -20.21 2.80 5.64
N PRO A 100 -19.70 3.04 4.42
CA PRO A 100 -18.59 3.96 4.18
C PRO A 100 -18.91 5.43 4.49
N ASP A 101 -20.18 5.76 4.63
CA ASP A 101 -20.67 7.05 5.09
C ASP A 101 -20.45 7.29 6.59
N LYS A 102 -20.32 6.22 7.39
CA LYS A 102 -20.15 6.27 8.85
C LYS A 102 -18.72 5.94 9.32
N THR A 103 -17.89 5.42 8.43
CA THR A 103 -16.52 5.05 8.79
C THR A 103 -15.57 6.25 8.80
N THR A 104 -14.52 6.14 9.62
CA THR A 104 -13.52 7.18 9.84
C THR A 104 -12.11 6.62 9.93
N THR A 105 -11.13 7.43 9.57
CA THR A 105 -9.69 7.13 9.72
C THR A 105 -9.13 7.55 11.09
N PHE A 106 -9.96 7.78 12.11
CA PHE A 106 -9.52 8.31 13.41
C PHE A 106 -8.43 7.44 14.07
N GLY A 107 -8.60 6.12 14.07
CA GLY A 107 -7.60 5.17 14.58
C GLY A 107 -6.25 5.25 13.87
N VAL A 108 -6.22 5.65 12.60
CA VAL A 108 -4.95 5.85 11.85
C VAL A 108 -4.16 7.00 12.47
N GLY A 109 -4.82 8.09 12.85
CA GLY A 109 -4.17 9.20 13.56
C GLY A 109 -3.62 8.78 14.93
N GLU A 110 -4.34 7.91 15.66
CA GLU A 110 -3.86 7.36 16.93
C GLU A 110 -2.61 6.47 16.72
N LEU A 111 -2.56 5.65 15.65
CA LEU A 111 -1.36 4.89 15.28
C LEU A 111 -0.17 5.81 14.99
N ILE A 112 -0.40 6.90 14.26
CA ILE A 112 0.64 7.91 13.96
C ILE A 112 1.18 8.54 15.25
N ILE A 113 0.32 8.92 16.19
CA ILE A 113 0.73 9.50 17.48
C ILE A 113 1.60 8.52 18.26
N ASP A 114 1.19 7.25 18.35
CA ASP A 114 1.95 6.22 19.05
C ASP A 114 3.32 5.99 18.40
N ALA A 115 3.38 5.92 17.08
CA ALA A 115 4.64 5.78 16.32
C ALA A 115 5.59 6.96 16.60
N ILE A 116 5.09 8.20 16.59
CA ILE A 116 5.88 9.40 16.91
C ILE A 116 6.38 9.35 18.36
N ASN A 117 5.53 8.95 19.31
CA ASN A 117 5.92 8.82 20.72
C ASN A 117 6.91 7.67 20.94
N SER A 118 6.89 6.66 20.09
CA SER A 118 7.88 5.57 20.06
C SER A 118 9.21 5.97 19.39
N GLY A 119 9.34 7.22 18.90
CA GLY A 119 10.59 7.76 18.39
C GLY A 119 10.69 7.81 16.85
N ALA A 120 9.61 7.53 16.12
CA ALA A 120 9.64 7.63 14.66
C ALA A 120 9.95 9.06 14.20
N LYS A 121 10.87 9.17 13.24
CA LYS A 121 11.19 10.41 12.49
C LYS A 121 10.73 10.36 11.06
N LYS A 122 10.42 9.17 10.56
CA LYS A 122 9.84 8.93 9.25
C LYS A 122 8.69 7.95 9.39
N ILE A 123 7.56 8.25 8.75
CA ILE A 123 6.38 7.38 8.74
C ILE A 123 6.03 7.04 7.30
N ILE A 124 5.99 5.74 7.02
CA ILE A 124 5.48 5.17 5.78
C ILE A 124 4.05 4.71 6.06
N LEU A 125 3.08 5.35 5.41
CA LEU A 125 1.66 5.07 5.57
C LEU A 125 1.13 4.31 4.35
N GLY A 126 0.76 3.06 4.53
CA GLY A 126 0.11 2.24 3.51
C GLY A 126 -1.38 2.58 3.39
N LEU A 127 -1.82 2.92 2.16
CA LEU A 127 -3.20 3.36 1.88
C LEU A 127 -4.12 2.23 1.37
N GLY A 128 -3.60 1.02 1.18
CA GLY A 128 -4.39 -0.10 0.64
C GLY A 128 -5.44 -0.65 1.62
N GLY A 129 -6.49 -1.29 1.08
CA GLY A 129 -7.45 -2.07 1.86
C GLY A 129 -8.48 -1.30 2.69
N SER A 130 -8.69 -0.01 2.44
CA SER A 130 -9.54 0.88 3.26
C SER A 130 -11.02 0.54 3.24
N ALA A 131 -11.71 0.78 4.37
CA ALA A 131 -13.17 0.77 4.51
C ALA A 131 -13.79 2.18 4.51
N THR A 132 -12.99 3.22 4.54
CA THR A 132 -13.39 4.61 4.80
C THR A 132 -13.57 5.44 3.53
N ASN A 133 -14.30 6.55 3.66
CA ASN A 133 -14.45 7.57 2.60
C ASN A 133 -14.49 9.00 3.20
N ASP A 134 -13.72 9.21 4.27
CA ASP A 134 -13.71 10.43 5.09
C ASP A 134 -12.66 11.47 4.68
N GLY A 135 -11.99 11.26 3.53
CA GLY A 135 -10.95 12.19 3.06
C GLY A 135 -9.73 12.30 3.98
N GLY A 136 -9.55 11.36 4.92
CA GLY A 136 -8.50 11.43 5.94
C GLY A 136 -8.81 12.40 7.09
N CYS A 137 -10.03 12.92 7.17
CA CYS A 137 -10.41 13.88 8.21
C CYS A 137 -10.39 13.27 9.61
N GLY A 138 -10.77 11.99 9.78
CA GLY A 138 -10.67 11.31 11.06
C GLY A 138 -9.23 11.23 11.55
N MET A 139 -8.29 10.84 10.70
CA MET A 139 -6.86 10.85 11.00
C MET A 139 -6.41 12.25 11.45
N ALA A 140 -6.79 13.28 10.71
CA ALA A 140 -6.43 14.67 11.04
C ALA A 140 -7.06 15.11 12.37
N ALA A 141 -8.31 14.72 12.66
CA ALA A 141 -8.98 15.02 13.93
C ALA A 141 -8.25 14.38 15.12
N ALA A 142 -7.85 13.12 15.03
CA ALA A 142 -7.05 12.45 16.06
C ALA A 142 -5.72 13.16 16.31
N LEU A 143 -5.13 13.75 15.26
CA LEU A 143 -3.91 14.55 15.33
C LEU A 143 -4.13 15.99 15.85
N GLY A 144 -5.37 16.36 16.19
CA GLY A 144 -5.69 17.64 16.79
C GLY A 144 -6.16 18.72 15.80
N VAL A 145 -6.38 18.38 14.53
CA VAL A 145 -7.06 19.27 13.58
C VAL A 145 -8.53 19.37 13.98
N LYS A 146 -9.07 20.59 14.03
CA LYS A 146 -10.46 20.81 14.38
C LYS A 146 -11.27 21.09 13.11
N PHE A 147 -12.34 20.30 12.95
CA PHE A 147 -13.36 20.49 11.91
C PHE A 147 -14.60 21.11 12.55
N LYS A 148 -15.08 22.19 11.99
CA LYS A 148 -16.22 22.96 12.52
C LYS A 148 -17.31 23.09 11.47
N ASP A 149 -18.56 23.01 11.91
CA ASP A 149 -19.74 23.29 11.09
C ASP A 149 -20.04 24.82 11.01
N GLU A 150 -21.13 25.19 10.35
CA GLU A 150 -21.57 26.59 10.22
C GLU A 150 -21.94 27.25 11.56
N GLN A 151 -22.24 26.46 12.60
CA GLN A 151 -22.54 26.91 13.96
C GLN A 151 -21.30 26.96 14.85
N ASP A 152 -20.09 26.79 14.28
CA ASP A 152 -18.80 26.72 15.00
C ASP A 152 -18.69 25.52 15.97
N GLN A 153 -19.53 24.49 15.79
CA GLN A 153 -19.46 23.27 16.59
C GLN A 153 -18.40 22.33 16.03
N GLU A 154 -17.55 21.79 16.92
CA GLU A 154 -16.51 20.83 16.55
C GLU A 154 -17.12 19.44 16.39
N PHE A 155 -16.70 18.70 15.34
CA PHE A 155 -17.11 17.32 15.14
C PHE A 155 -15.99 16.52 14.44
N ILE A 156 -16.06 15.18 14.53
CA ILE A 156 -15.18 14.27 13.80
C ILE A 156 -15.88 13.90 12.49
N PRO A 157 -15.35 14.32 11.32
CA PRO A 157 -15.98 14.00 10.04
C PRO A 157 -15.91 12.51 9.69
N THR A 158 -16.98 12.04 9.06
CA THR A 158 -17.09 10.75 8.37
C THR A 158 -17.45 11.00 6.91
N GLY A 159 -17.48 9.95 6.08
CA GLY A 159 -17.87 10.09 4.67
C GLY A 159 -19.19 10.85 4.47
N GLY A 160 -20.19 10.55 5.30
CA GLY A 160 -21.52 11.16 5.22
C GLY A 160 -21.61 12.58 5.77
N THR A 161 -20.61 13.08 6.47
CA THR A 161 -20.64 14.41 7.12
C THR A 161 -19.64 15.41 6.54
N LEU A 162 -18.88 15.03 5.51
CA LEU A 162 -17.88 15.93 4.88
C LEU A 162 -18.48 17.23 4.36
N SER A 163 -19.71 17.21 3.86
CA SER A 163 -20.41 18.41 3.37
C SER A 163 -20.74 19.42 4.47
N GLN A 164 -20.70 19.02 5.74
CA GLN A 164 -20.95 19.88 6.90
C GLN A 164 -19.71 20.66 7.34
N ILE A 165 -18.53 20.36 6.81
CA ILE A 165 -17.29 21.04 7.20
C ILE A 165 -17.34 22.49 6.67
N TYR A 166 -17.51 23.45 7.59
CA TYR A 166 -17.45 24.86 7.27
C TYR A 166 -16.04 25.43 7.42
N LYS A 167 -15.25 24.93 8.41
CA LYS A 167 -13.90 25.44 8.68
C LYS A 167 -12.96 24.32 9.13
N ILE A 168 -11.71 24.42 8.66
CA ILE A 168 -10.59 23.58 9.11
C ILE A 168 -9.61 24.45 9.93
N ASP A 169 -9.32 24.05 11.17
CA ASP A 169 -8.38 24.74 12.05
C ASP A 169 -7.21 23.80 12.42
N MET A 170 -6.02 24.14 11.95
CA MET A 170 -4.77 23.38 12.18
C MET A 170 -3.96 23.86 13.38
N ASN A 171 -4.42 24.88 14.14
CA ASN A 171 -3.62 25.50 15.21
C ASN A 171 -3.24 24.52 16.34
N ASN A 172 -4.05 23.50 16.57
CA ASN A 172 -3.85 22.51 17.62
C ASN A 172 -3.32 21.17 17.09
N ILE A 173 -2.86 21.11 15.84
CA ILE A 173 -2.27 19.88 15.31
C ILE A 173 -1.08 19.46 16.19
N TYR A 174 -0.95 18.15 16.41
CA TYR A 174 0.10 17.58 17.23
C TYR A 174 1.50 18.13 16.83
N SER A 175 2.13 18.87 17.73
CA SER A 175 3.28 19.73 17.41
C SER A 175 4.47 18.97 16.82
N LYS A 176 4.66 17.70 17.24
CA LYS A 176 5.76 16.86 16.75
C LYS A 176 5.62 16.43 15.29
N ILE A 177 4.44 16.58 14.66
CA ILE A 177 4.23 16.23 13.25
C ILE A 177 5.17 17.00 12.32
N LYS A 178 5.52 18.23 12.66
CA LYS A 178 6.38 19.09 11.83
C LYS A 178 7.79 18.53 11.64
N ASP A 179 8.23 17.68 12.56
CA ASP A 179 9.58 17.08 12.58
C ASP A 179 9.59 15.69 11.91
N ILE A 180 8.47 15.23 11.38
CA ILE A 180 8.30 13.90 10.81
C ILE A 180 8.24 13.96 9.28
N GLU A 181 9.02 13.13 8.62
CA GLU A 181 8.85 12.86 7.18
C GLU A 181 7.72 11.85 6.96
N PHE A 182 6.72 12.22 6.15
CA PHE A 182 5.62 11.33 5.77
C PHE A 182 5.72 10.92 4.30
N ILE A 183 5.60 9.61 4.06
CA ILE A 183 5.44 9.01 2.74
C ILE A 183 4.18 8.15 2.75
N SER A 184 3.26 8.38 1.83
CA SER A 184 2.07 7.56 1.67
C SER A 184 2.22 6.64 0.46
N MET A 185 2.17 5.32 0.69
CA MET A 185 2.23 4.30 -0.36
C MET A 185 0.90 4.24 -1.10
N CYS A 186 0.92 4.56 -2.39
CA CYS A 186 -0.27 4.65 -3.22
C CYS A 186 0.00 4.12 -4.63
N ASP A 187 -0.65 3.02 -5.00
CA ASP A 187 -0.50 2.37 -6.32
C ASP A 187 -1.67 2.67 -7.27
N VAL A 188 -2.55 3.61 -6.91
CA VAL A 188 -3.64 4.08 -7.77
C VAL A 188 -3.44 5.54 -8.18
N ASP A 189 -3.89 5.88 -9.40
CA ASP A 189 -3.77 7.23 -9.97
C ASP A 189 -5.08 8.04 -9.87
N ASN A 190 -6.09 7.51 -9.16
CA ASN A 190 -7.42 8.13 -9.08
C ASN A 190 -7.37 9.50 -8.41
N PRO A 191 -8.00 10.55 -9.00
CA PRO A 191 -8.17 11.84 -8.36
C PRO A 191 -9.13 11.71 -7.16
N LEU A 192 -9.26 12.78 -6.37
CA LEU A 192 -10.07 12.75 -5.16
C LEU A 192 -11.56 12.48 -5.45
N CYS A 193 -12.14 13.17 -6.40
CA CYS A 193 -13.58 13.09 -6.72
C CYS A 193 -13.85 13.12 -8.23
N GLY A 194 -15.12 12.93 -8.63
CA GLY A 194 -15.57 12.84 -10.01
C GLY A 194 -15.62 11.41 -10.53
N ARG A 195 -15.85 11.21 -11.83
CA ARG A 195 -16.09 9.89 -12.45
C ARG A 195 -15.00 8.84 -12.17
N LEU A 196 -13.77 9.26 -11.97
CA LEU A 196 -12.62 8.40 -11.66
C LEU A 196 -12.16 8.61 -10.21
N GLY A 197 -12.93 9.30 -9.39
CA GLY A 197 -12.61 9.63 -8.01
C GLY A 197 -12.79 8.48 -7.03
N ALA A 198 -12.45 8.75 -5.77
CA ALA A 198 -12.48 7.79 -4.68
C ALA A 198 -13.84 7.10 -4.53
N SER A 199 -14.93 7.89 -4.47
CA SER A 199 -16.26 7.36 -4.23
C SER A 199 -16.76 6.57 -5.43
N ALA A 200 -16.65 7.10 -6.65
CA ALA A 200 -17.13 6.47 -7.85
C ALA A 200 -16.49 5.08 -8.11
N VAL A 201 -15.20 4.96 -7.83
CA VAL A 201 -14.43 3.74 -8.14
C VAL A 201 -14.41 2.75 -6.98
N PHE A 202 -14.29 3.24 -5.74
CA PHE A 202 -13.99 2.36 -4.60
C PHE A 202 -15.11 2.26 -3.55
N ALA A 203 -16.09 3.18 -3.51
CA ALA A 203 -17.15 3.11 -2.50
C ALA A 203 -18.14 1.95 -2.70
N PRO A 204 -18.46 1.47 -3.92
CA PRO A 204 -19.33 0.32 -4.11
C PRO A 204 -18.86 -0.94 -3.38
N GLN A 205 -17.58 -1.27 -3.44
CA GLN A 205 -17.02 -2.43 -2.71
C GLN A 205 -17.06 -2.27 -1.18
N LYS A 206 -17.25 -1.03 -0.69
CA LYS A 206 -17.38 -0.70 0.73
C LYS A 206 -18.85 -0.67 1.17
N GLY A 207 -19.80 -0.95 0.26
CA GLY A 207 -21.24 -1.03 0.55
C GLY A 207 -22.07 0.16 0.09
N ALA A 208 -21.49 1.13 -0.61
CA ALA A 208 -22.24 2.27 -1.13
C ALA A 208 -23.10 1.89 -2.33
N ASP A 209 -24.37 2.26 -2.30
CA ASP A 209 -25.26 2.28 -3.46
C ASP A 209 -25.01 3.54 -4.31
N GLU A 210 -25.72 3.67 -5.44
CA GLU A 210 -25.53 4.77 -6.38
C GLU A 210 -25.79 6.15 -5.78
N ASP A 211 -26.78 6.28 -4.89
CA ASP A 211 -27.10 7.57 -4.26
C ASP A 211 -26.07 7.93 -3.18
N MET A 212 -25.63 6.95 -2.42
CA MET A 212 -24.54 7.14 -1.46
C MET A 212 -23.23 7.50 -2.18
N VAL A 213 -22.89 6.85 -3.30
CA VAL A 213 -21.70 7.21 -4.11
C VAL A 213 -21.73 8.68 -4.51
N LYS A 214 -22.88 9.20 -4.97
CA LYS A 214 -23.03 10.63 -5.34
C LYS A 214 -22.79 11.54 -4.13
N SER A 215 -23.45 11.23 -3.01
CA SER A 215 -23.34 12.02 -1.77
C SER A 215 -21.90 12.03 -1.24
N LEU A 216 -21.21 10.89 -1.25
CA LEU A 216 -19.82 10.77 -0.84
C LEU A 216 -18.87 11.54 -1.78
N ASP A 217 -19.13 11.52 -3.09
CA ASP A 217 -18.32 12.26 -4.07
C ASP A 217 -18.50 13.78 -3.91
N GLU A 218 -19.73 14.25 -3.69
CA GLU A 218 -20.02 15.63 -3.38
C GLU A 218 -19.35 16.09 -2.08
N GLY A 219 -19.36 15.23 -1.05
CA GLY A 219 -18.66 15.47 0.22
C GLY A 219 -17.16 15.63 0.03
N LEU A 220 -16.50 14.77 -0.74
CA LEU A 220 -15.07 14.89 -1.07
C LEU A 220 -14.77 16.13 -1.91
N ALA A 221 -15.65 16.46 -2.86
CA ALA A 221 -15.50 17.69 -3.66
C ALA A 221 -15.65 18.95 -2.80
N HIS A 222 -16.56 18.94 -1.80
CA HIS A 222 -16.68 20.01 -0.82
C HIS A 222 -15.43 20.10 0.06
N LEU A 223 -14.95 18.99 0.61
CA LEU A 223 -13.72 18.94 1.40
C LEU A 223 -12.53 19.57 0.64
N ALA A 224 -12.36 19.22 -0.64
CA ALA A 224 -11.30 19.80 -1.47
C ALA A 224 -11.38 21.34 -1.55
N LYS A 225 -12.60 21.89 -1.67
CA LYS A 225 -12.81 23.36 -1.66
C LYS A 225 -12.42 23.98 -0.33
N VAL A 226 -12.80 23.35 0.79
CA VAL A 226 -12.48 23.86 2.12
C VAL A 226 -10.96 23.77 2.39
N ILE A 227 -10.30 22.67 2.03
CA ILE A 227 -8.84 22.51 2.10
C ILE A 227 -8.15 23.63 1.30
N LYS A 228 -8.58 23.88 0.06
CA LYS A 228 -8.00 24.95 -0.77
C LYS A 228 -8.19 26.33 -0.14
N ARG A 229 -9.37 26.61 0.42
CA ARG A 229 -9.69 27.90 1.05
C ARG A 229 -8.89 28.13 2.32
N ASP A 230 -8.84 27.14 3.23
CA ASP A 230 -8.33 27.30 4.60
C ASP A 230 -6.84 26.99 4.71
N LEU A 231 -6.34 26.02 3.92
CA LEU A 231 -4.96 25.55 3.98
C LEU A 231 -4.13 25.97 2.75
N HIS A 232 -4.74 26.53 1.72
CA HIS A 232 -4.10 26.95 0.46
C HIS A 232 -3.44 25.78 -0.31
N ILE A 233 -3.96 24.56 -0.14
CA ILE A 233 -3.45 23.33 -0.79
C ILE A 233 -4.49 22.85 -1.80
N GLU A 234 -4.06 22.60 -3.04
CA GLU A 234 -4.91 22.01 -4.09
C GLU A 234 -4.72 20.49 -4.10
N VAL A 235 -5.78 19.72 -3.76
CA VAL A 235 -5.68 18.25 -3.66
C VAL A 235 -6.59 17.52 -4.64
N LYS A 236 -7.52 18.23 -5.28
CA LYS A 236 -8.63 17.60 -6.03
C LYS A 236 -8.16 16.69 -7.16
N ASP A 237 -7.24 17.18 -7.98
CA ASP A 237 -6.82 16.53 -9.23
C ASP A 237 -5.45 15.86 -9.12
N ILE A 238 -4.89 15.76 -7.91
CA ILE A 238 -3.62 15.06 -7.68
C ILE A 238 -3.83 13.56 -7.89
N LYS A 239 -2.96 12.92 -8.67
CA LYS A 239 -2.92 11.49 -8.86
C LYS A 239 -2.73 10.78 -7.53
N GLY A 240 -3.59 9.83 -7.22
CA GLY A 240 -3.58 9.10 -5.94
C GLY A 240 -4.32 9.79 -4.79
N ALA A 241 -4.80 11.04 -4.95
CA ALA A 241 -5.54 11.74 -3.91
C ALA A 241 -6.82 10.97 -3.50
N GLY A 242 -7.42 10.21 -4.41
CA GLY A 242 -8.59 9.37 -4.15
C GLY A 242 -8.30 8.06 -3.43
N ALA A 243 -7.04 7.69 -3.25
CA ALA A 243 -6.69 6.47 -2.54
C ALA A 243 -7.29 6.43 -1.14
N ALA A 244 -7.73 5.23 -0.71
CA ALA A 244 -8.30 5.01 0.62
C ALA A 244 -9.45 5.97 0.97
N GLY A 245 -10.37 6.20 0.02
CA GLY A 245 -11.52 7.08 0.27
C GLY A 245 -11.14 8.54 0.52
N GLY A 246 -10.08 9.01 -0.13
CA GLY A 246 -9.55 10.35 -0.02
C GLY A 246 -8.48 10.55 1.05
N LEU A 247 -8.07 9.48 1.77
CA LEU A 247 -6.95 9.57 2.72
C LEU A 247 -5.65 10.02 2.01
N GLY A 248 -5.48 9.70 0.71
CA GLY A 248 -4.40 10.24 -0.10
C GLY A 248 -4.38 11.78 -0.11
N ALA A 249 -5.52 12.41 -0.35
CA ALA A 249 -5.66 13.88 -0.25
C ALA A 249 -5.44 14.39 1.17
N GLY A 250 -6.01 13.71 2.18
CA GLY A 250 -5.83 14.05 3.59
C GLY A 250 -4.36 13.97 4.03
N SER A 251 -3.62 12.96 3.57
CA SER A 251 -2.20 12.82 3.90
C SER A 251 -1.36 13.96 3.30
N ILE A 252 -1.70 14.43 2.09
CA ILE A 252 -1.07 15.61 1.50
C ILE A 252 -1.41 16.85 2.32
N ALA A 253 -2.71 17.09 2.59
CA ALA A 253 -3.19 18.32 3.20
C ALA A 253 -2.78 18.50 4.65
N PHE A 254 -2.84 17.41 5.46
CA PHE A 254 -2.66 17.48 6.91
C PHE A 254 -1.28 17.04 7.37
N LEU A 255 -0.60 16.17 6.61
CA LEU A 255 0.72 15.63 6.96
C LEU A 255 1.84 16.13 6.04
N GLN A 256 1.52 16.85 4.97
CA GLN A 256 2.47 17.20 3.90
C GLN A 256 3.16 15.97 3.30
N SER A 257 2.45 14.83 3.28
CA SER A 257 2.97 13.55 2.83
C SER A 257 3.21 13.53 1.31
N LYS A 258 4.25 12.81 0.89
CA LYS A 258 4.48 12.53 -0.53
C LYS A 258 3.77 11.23 -0.91
N LEU A 259 2.91 11.28 -1.93
CA LEU A 259 2.35 10.06 -2.52
C LEU A 259 3.42 9.39 -3.38
N THR A 260 3.74 8.14 -3.09
CA THR A 260 4.79 7.38 -3.77
C THR A 260 4.30 5.97 -4.01
N LYS A 261 4.67 5.38 -5.16
CA LYS A 261 4.33 3.99 -5.46
C LYS A 261 4.93 3.05 -4.42
N GLY A 262 4.16 2.04 -4.02
CA GLY A 262 4.57 1.09 -2.98
C GLY A 262 5.91 0.44 -3.28
N ILE A 263 6.12 -0.01 -4.51
CA ILE A 263 7.39 -0.61 -4.94
C ILE A 263 8.57 0.35 -4.77
N ASP A 264 8.43 1.62 -5.12
CA ASP A 264 9.51 2.59 -5.00
C ASP A 264 9.87 2.85 -3.54
N VAL A 265 8.87 2.97 -2.66
CA VAL A 265 9.10 3.12 -1.21
C VAL A 265 9.88 1.95 -0.64
N ILE A 266 9.51 0.71 -0.99
CA ILE A 266 10.20 -0.49 -0.53
C ILE A 266 11.63 -0.50 -1.05
N LEU A 267 11.84 -0.32 -2.36
CA LEU A 267 13.16 -0.36 -2.97
C LEU A 267 14.09 0.75 -2.44
N ASP A 268 13.56 1.94 -2.18
CA ASP A 268 14.33 3.03 -1.56
C ASP A 268 14.71 2.71 -0.10
N THR A 269 13.75 2.20 0.67
CA THR A 269 13.96 1.91 2.09
C THR A 269 15.00 0.82 2.32
N ILE A 270 15.09 -0.18 1.41
CA ILE A 270 16.10 -1.25 1.50
C ILE A 270 17.43 -0.89 0.82
N ASN A 271 17.57 0.32 0.27
CA ASN A 271 18.71 0.72 -0.55
C ASN A 271 18.97 -0.26 -1.72
N PHE A 272 17.91 -0.59 -2.47
CA PHE A 272 17.94 -1.61 -3.52
C PHE A 272 19.00 -1.35 -4.59
N ASP A 273 19.26 -0.09 -4.94
CA ASP A 273 20.25 0.27 -5.96
C ASP A 273 21.66 -0.18 -5.55
N GLU A 274 22.02 -0.11 -4.28
CA GLU A 274 23.29 -0.66 -3.77
C GLU A 274 23.30 -2.20 -3.81
N LEU A 275 22.19 -2.83 -3.41
CA LEU A 275 22.08 -4.29 -3.39
C LEU A 275 22.17 -4.87 -4.80
N VAL A 276 21.43 -4.30 -5.74
CA VAL A 276 21.36 -4.81 -7.13
C VAL A 276 22.65 -4.56 -7.89
N SER A 277 23.40 -3.50 -7.57
CA SER A 277 24.71 -3.24 -8.20
C SER A 277 25.77 -4.33 -7.90
N LYS A 278 25.55 -5.12 -6.85
CA LYS A 278 26.45 -6.21 -6.40
C LYS A 278 25.85 -7.60 -6.64
N ALA A 279 24.62 -7.67 -7.16
CA ALA A 279 23.91 -8.92 -7.37
C ALA A 279 24.25 -9.55 -8.75
N ASP A 280 24.43 -10.86 -8.78
CA ASP A 280 24.58 -11.62 -10.03
C ASP A 280 23.27 -11.74 -10.78
N ILE A 281 22.13 -11.81 -10.06
CA ILE A 281 20.80 -12.03 -10.62
C ILE A 281 19.71 -11.57 -9.63
N VAL A 282 18.59 -11.09 -10.16
CA VAL A 282 17.38 -10.77 -9.39
C VAL A 282 16.24 -11.68 -9.82
N PHE A 283 15.61 -12.34 -8.86
CA PHE A 283 14.33 -13.02 -9.04
C PHE A 283 13.19 -12.11 -8.55
N THR A 284 12.17 -11.95 -9.38
CA THR A 284 10.94 -11.25 -9.05
C THR A 284 9.74 -12.04 -9.54
N GLY A 285 8.53 -11.62 -9.20
CA GLY A 285 7.34 -12.31 -9.66
C GLY A 285 6.05 -11.74 -9.08
N GLU A 286 4.95 -12.17 -9.66
CA GLU A 286 3.59 -11.84 -9.26
C GLU A 286 2.61 -12.93 -9.73
N GLY A 287 1.36 -12.91 -9.25
CA GLY A 287 0.38 -13.93 -9.61
C GLY A 287 0.07 -14.02 -11.10
N LYS A 288 0.01 -12.89 -11.82
CA LYS A 288 -0.18 -12.84 -13.27
C LYS A 288 0.61 -11.67 -13.85
N PHE A 289 1.47 -11.95 -14.81
CA PHE A 289 2.25 -10.95 -15.55
C PHE A 289 1.63 -10.71 -16.94
N ASP A 290 1.10 -9.53 -17.16
CA ASP A 290 0.44 -9.13 -18.42
C ASP A 290 0.74 -7.66 -18.79
N SER A 291 0.02 -7.14 -19.79
CA SER A 291 0.18 -5.74 -20.23
C SER A 291 -0.04 -4.70 -19.12
N GLN A 292 -0.88 -5.00 -18.12
CA GLN A 292 -1.10 -4.09 -16.97
C GLN A 292 0.15 -4.05 -16.07
N SER A 293 0.87 -5.16 -15.94
CA SER A 293 2.12 -5.24 -15.17
C SER A 293 3.19 -4.30 -15.71
N LEU A 294 3.17 -3.99 -17.05
CA LEU A 294 4.10 -3.07 -17.71
C LEU A 294 3.97 -1.60 -17.26
N HIS A 295 2.89 -1.23 -16.58
CA HIS A 295 2.60 0.14 -16.16
C HIS A 295 3.10 0.50 -14.74
N GLY A 296 4.17 -0.16 -14.26
CA GLY A 296 4.88 0.28 -13.06
C GLY A 296 4.48 -0.43 -11.76
N LYS A 297 4.03 -1.69 -11.85
CA LYS A 297 3.88 -2.60 -10.72
C LYS A 297 5.25 -3.14 -10.28
N VAL A 298 5.24 -4.01 -9.26
CA VAL A 298 6.42 -4.56 -8.59
C VAL A 298 7.50 -5.05 -9.57
N VAL A 299 7.12 -5.90 -10.50
CA VAL A 299 8.06 -6.52 -11.46
C VAL A 299 8.79 -5.47 -12.28
N MET A 300 8.08 -4.47 -12.80
CA MET A 300 8.68 -3.42 -13.62
C MET A 300 9.48 -2.42 -12.79
N GLY A 301 9.09 -2.14 -11.55
CA GLY A 301 9.89 -1.32 -10.63
C GLY A 301 11.26 -1.95 -10.38
N VAL A 302 11.28 -3.26 -10.10
CA VAL A 302 12.52 -4.04 -9.94
C VAL A 302 13.34 -4.06 -11.24
N ALA A 303 12.72 -4.37 -12.39
CA ALA A 303 13.40 -4.45 -13.68
C ALA A 303 14.06 -3.12 -14.10
N ASN A 304 13.32 -2.01 -13.99
CA ASN A 304 13.82 -0.68 -14.35
C ASN A 304 15.04 -0.26 -13.51
N ARG A 305 15.06 -0.59 -12.22
CA ARG A 305 16.23 -0.29 -11.37
C ARG A 305 17.40 -1.22 -11.67
N SER A 306 17.14 -2.52 -11.85
CA SER A 306 18.17 -3.50 -12.17
C SER A 306 18.84 -3.23 -13.52
N GLN A 307 18.10 -2.71 -14.50
CA GLN A 307 18.60 -2.37 -15.83
C GLN A 307 19.74 -1.34 -15.79
N LYS A 308 19.71 -0.39 -14.85
CA LYS A 308 20.79 0.62 -14.67
C LYS A 308 22.15 -0.03 -14.38
N TYR A 309 22.12 -1.19 -13.70
CA TYR A 309 23.30 -1.94 -13.28
C TYR A 309 23.58 -3.14 -14.17
N LYS A 310 22.75 -3.34 -15.22
CA LYS A 310 22.83 -4.50 -16.14
C LYS A 310 22.66 -5.84 -15.42
N THR A 311 22.03 -5.85 -14.25
CA THR A 311 21.77 -7.08 -13.49
C THR A 311 20.60 -7.82 -14.09
N PRO A 312 20.73 -9.10 -14.46
CA PRO A 312 19.66 -9.89 -15.05
C PRO A 312 18.45 -10.03 -14.12
N VAL A 313 17.24 -9.91 -14.66
CA VAL A 313 15.99 -10.07 -13.93
C VAL A 313 15.20 -11.24 -14.49
N ILE A 314 14.94 -12.23 -13.67
CA ILE A 314 14.08 -13.37 -13.98
C ILE A 314 12.74 -13.21 -13.26
N VAL A 315 11.67 -13.24 -14.05
CA VAL A 315 10.29 -13.19 -13.55
C VAL A 315 9.74 -14.61 -13.42
N VAL A 316 9.21 -14.93 -12.24
CA VAL A 316 8.46 -16.16 -12.00
C VAL A 316 7.03 -15.77 -11.69
N THR A 317 6.05 -16.27 -12.44
CA THR A 317 4.67 -15.84 -12.36
C THR A 317 3.68 -17.01 -12.41
N GLY A 318 2.47 -16.81 -11.84
CA GLY A 318 1.41 -17.81 -11.92
C GLY A 318 0.88 -17.98 -13.34
N ALA A 319 0.69 -16.87 -14.08
CA ALA A 319 0.25 -16.89 -15.45
C ALA A 319 0.95 -15.79 -16.27
N ILE A 320 1.20 -16.08 -17.54
CA ILE A 320 1.73 -15.13 -18.52
C ILE A 320 0.56 -14.70 -19.40
N GLY A 321 0.30 -13.40 -19.44
CA GLY A 321 -0.73 -12.79 -20.29
C GLY A 321 -0.20 -12.37 -21.66
N GLU A 322 -1.02 -11.63 -22.38
CA GLU A 322 -0.69 -11.12 -23.71
C GLU A 322 0.08 -9.81 -23.69
N ASN A 323 0.71 -9.46 -24.80
CA ASN A 323 1.39 -8.18 -25.06
C ASN A 323 2.51 -7.84 -24.07
N ILE A 324 3.32 -8.85 -23.71
CA ILE A 324 4.42 -8.71 -22.73
C ILE A 324 5.79 -8.46 -23.36
N GLN A 325 5.91 -8.44 -24.70
CA GLN A 325 7.19 -8.35 -25.41
C GLN A 325 7.99 -7.11 -25.05
N GLU A 326 7.32 -6.02 -24.75
CA GLU A 326 7.95 -4.77 -24.32
C GLU A 326 8.71 -4.91 -22.98
N ALA A 327 8.35 -5.89 -22.16
CA ALA A 327 9.03 -6.16 -20.88
C ALA A 327 10.52 -6.47 -21.06
N TYR A 328 10.87 -7.21 -22.12
CA TYR A 328 12.26 -7.56 -22.40
C TYR A 328 13.10 -6.32 -22.72
N ASN A 329 12.52 -5.34 -23.39
CA ASN A 329 13.18 -4.06 -23.69
C ASN A 329 13.33 -3.17 -22.44
N LYS A 330 12.57 -3.48 -21.37
CA LYS A 330 12.55 -2.74 -20.09
C LYS A 330 13.35 -3.46 -18.98
N GLY A 331 14.28 -4.33 -19.33
CA GLY A 331 15.23 -4.93 -18.38
C GLY A 331 14.86 -6.30 -17.85
N ILE A 332 13.78 -6.92 -18.32
CA ILE A 332 13.47 -8.31 -17.98
C ILE A 332 14.28 -9.26 -18.88
N THR A 333 14.98 -10.20 -18.28
CA THR A 333 15.81 -11.20 -19.00
C THR A 333 14.98 -12.39 -19.45
N ALA A 334 14.13 -12.93 -18.57
CA ALA A 334 13.29 -14.09 -18.86
C ALA A 334 12.05 -14.12 -17.98
N ILE A 335 10.98 -14.75 -18.47
CA ILE A 335 9.70 -14.90 -17.76
C ILE A 335 9.31 -16.38 -17.78
N PHE A 336 9.00 -16.94 -16.61
CA PHE A 336 8.60 -18.33 -16.43
C PHE A 336 7.26 -18.41 -15.70
N SER A 337 6.32 -19.21 -16.26
CA SER A 337 5.10 -19.60 -15.55
C SER A 337 5.34 -20.80 -14.64
N ILE A 338 4.77 -20.79 -13.45
CA ILE A 338 4.78 -21.95 -12.57
C ILE A 338 3.76 -23.03 -12.98
N ASN A 339 2.76 -22.67 -13.79
CA ASN A 339 1.74 -23.63 -14.21
C ASN A 339 2.28 -24.53 -15.32
N LYS A 340 2.27 -25.83 -15.07
CA LYS A 340 2.80 -26.89 -15.96
C LYS A 340 1.86 -27.21 -17.12
N GLU A 341 0.57 -27.03 -16.93
CA GLU A 341 -0.50 -27.33 -17.88
C GLU A 341 -1.68 -26.36 -17.70
N PRO A 342 -2.50 -26.15 -18.72
CA PRO A 342 -3.73 -25.40 -18.58
C PRO A 342 -4.67 -26.07 -17.59
N MET A 343 -5.10 -25.34 -16.56
CA MET A 343 -6.09 -25.82 -15.59
C MET A 343 -6.86 -24.66 -14.97
N GLU A 344 -8.00 -24.96 -14.39
CA GLU A 344 -8.78 -23.98 -13.63
C GLU A 344 -8.01 -23.46 -12.43
N PHE A 345 -8.21 -22.17 -12.09
CA PHE A 345 -7.54 -21.52 -10.98
C PHE A 345 -7.69 -22.25 -9.66
N SER A 346 -8.90 -22.74 -9.36
CA SER A 346 -9.17 -23.52 -8.14
C SER A 346 -8.27 -24.76 -7.96
N LYS A 347 -7.86 -25.39 -9.06
CA LYS A 347 -6.97 -26.56 -9.08
C LYS A 347 -5.49 -26.13 -9.06
N SER A 348 -5.15 -25.08 -9.84
CA SER A 348 -3.77 -24.59 -9.90
C SER A 348 -3.33 -23.94 -8.58
N ALA A 349 -4.24 -23.27 -7.89
CA ALA A 349 -4.00 -22.63 -6.60
C ALA A 349 -3.46 -23.63 -5.56
N LEU A 350 -4.03 -24.81 -5.49
CA LEU A 350 -3.61 -25.86 -4.55
C LEU A 350 -2.19 -26.40 -4.82
N LYS A 351 -1.71 -26.29 -6.06
CA LYS A 351 -0.40 -26.77 -6.49
C LYS A 351 0.65 -25.66 -6.61
N SER A 352 0.31 -24.40 -6.33
CA SER A 352 1.17 -23.25 -6.59
C SER A 352 2.54 -23.38 -5.92
N LYS A 353 2.60 -23.84 -4.66
CA LYS A 353 3.85 -24.05 -3.92
C LYS A 353 4.74 -25.09 -4.58
N GLU A 354 4.20 -26.27 -4.88
CA GLU A 354 4.93 -27.38 -5.52
C GLU A 354 5.42 -26.99 -6.92
N ASN A 355 4.55 -26.35 -7.70
CA ASN A 355 4.85 -25.89 -9.03
C ASN A 355 5.96 -24.82 -9.05
N MET A 356 5.92 -23.89 -8.09
CA MET A 356 6.96 -22.87 -7.95
C MET A 356 8.32 -23.49 -7.61
N ILE A 357 8.37 -24.45 -6.68
CA ILE A 357 9.61 -25.16 -6.33
C ILE A 357 10.21 -25.79 -7.59
N LEU A 358 9.42 -26.55 -8.35
CA LEU A 358 9.90 -27.22 -9.55
C LEU A 358 10.39 -26.22 -10.62
N THR A 359 9.64 -25.13 -10.82
CA THR A 359 10.03 -24.08 -11.79
C THR A 359 11.34 -23.44 -11.38
N MET A 360 11.50 -23.08 -10.09
CA MET A 360 12.76 -22.53 -9.58
C MET A 360 13.92 -23.51 -9.75
N GLU A 361 13.74 -24.80 -9.43
CA GLU A 361 14.79 -25.80 -9.63
C GLU A 361 15.21 -25.92 -11.10
N ASN A 362 14.27 -25.91 -12.05
CA ASN A 362 14.57 -25.96 -13.48
C ASN A 362 15.36 -24.73 -13.95
N ILE A 363 14.95 -23.54 -13.55
CA ILE A 363 15.67 -22.29 -13.86
C ILE A 363 17.09 -22.35 -13.29
N LEU A 364 17.23 -22.75 -12.04
CA LEU A 364 18.54 -22.81 -11.36
C LEU A 364 19.47 -23.86 -11.96
N ARG A 365 18.95 -25.00 -12.44
CA ARG A 365 19.72 -26.00 -13.19
C ARG A 365 20.23 -25.44 -14.51
N LEU A 366 19.38 -24.67 -15.22
CA LEU A 366 19.77 -23.97 -16.46
C LEU A 366 20.89 -22.95 -16.22
N LEU A 367 20.82 -22.20 -15.13
CA LEU A 367 21.84 -21.20 -14.78
C LEU A 367 23.17 -21.81 -14.34
N LYS A 368 23.23 -23.09 -14.06
CA LYS A 368 24.44 -23.80 -13.59
C LYS A 368 25.31 -24.29 -14.77
N ILE A 369 24.82 -24.22 -15.99
CA ILE A 369 25.57 -24.57 -17.20
C ILE A 369 26.54 -23.43 -17.53
#